data_9043c175f73f85da003b2d06b193e2c2
#
_entry.id   9043c175f73f85da003b2d06b193e2c2
#
_cell.length_a   1.000
_cell.length_b   1.000
_cell.length_c   1.000
_cell.angle_alpha   90.00
_cell.angle_beta   90.00
_cell.angle_gamma   90.00
#
_symmetry.space_group_name_H-M   'P 1'
#
loop_
_entity.id
_entity.type
_entity.pdbx_description
1 polymer ?
#
loop_
_entity_poly.entity_id
_entity_poly.type
_entity_poly.pdbx_seq_one_letter_code
_entity_poly.pdbx_strand_id
1 'polypeptide(L)'
;MRKILHFLLFTFFSFTIISCAQINTLKDDLGSKYDDLSSGSEETAETASEAPTAIPEGTRPLFVSVGSSGTIIISSNGTKWTRSTSGTKVKLRAVTYGNGTFVAVGFSGTVLTSSDGNKWTKSKSGTKKHLGNVTFGNDTFVAVGNNGTILTSSDGTKWTKSKSRTKASLYGVTYGNDVFVAVGNSGVIISSSDGSKWTRRKSGTSVEFNEVIYANDSFNAFGFKGVIRSSSNGVSWTKINSGSRMGLLGASHGDGTFIAVGNAGKIITSSDGEKWGKNKVRTKKHLRGVAYGDGKFVIVGNSGIIFTSPDSTTWTITKSGTSRHLRRVIFQLTN
;
A
#
# COMPACT_ATOMS: atom_id res chain seq x y z
N MET A 1 -0.72 -56.13 26.56
CA MET A 1 -0.56 -56.79 25.26
C MET A 1 -1.31 -56.04 24.21
N ARG A 2 -0.69 -55.83 23.05
CA ARG A 2 -1.10 -55.17 21.80
C ARG A 2 -1.05 -53.63 21.78
N LYS A 3 0.05 -53.16 21.22
CA LYS A 3 0.30 -51.83 20.65
C LYS A 3 -0.46 -51.70 19.33
N ILE A 4 -1.17 -50.60 19.12
CA ILE A 4 -1.69 -50.21 17.81
C ILE A 4 -0.88 -49.00 17.36
N LEU A 5 -0.13 -49.19 16.28
CA LEU A 5 0.73 -48.25 15.60
C LEU A 5 -0.14 -47.45 14.59
N HIS A 6 -0.28 -46.16 14.75
CA HIS A 6 -0.87 -45.32 13.73
C HIS A 6 0.19 -44.80 12.76
N PHE A 7 0.12 -45.29 11.52
CA PHE A 7 0.90 -44.80 10.40
C PHE A 7 0.27 -43.47 9.91
N LEU A 8 1.00 -42.36 10.05
CA LEU A 8 0.71 -41.09 9.36
C LEU A 8 1.49 -41.12 8.05
N LEU A 9 0.72 -41.12 6.95
CA LEU A 9 1.21 -41.00 5.58
C LEU A 9 1.52 -39.54 5.29
N PHE A 10 2.78 -39.15 5.29
CA PHE A 10 3.25 -37.89 4.74
C PHE A 10 3.53 -38.10 3.24
N THR A 11 2.71 -37.53 2.36
CA THR A 11 3.02 -37.42 0.94
C THR A 11 3.94 -36.22 0.72
N PHE A 12 5.23 -36.49 0.53
CA PHE A 12 6.19 -35.53 0.00
C PHE A 12 5.98 -35.38 -1.50
N PHE A 13 5.60 -34.18 -1.96
CA PHE A 13 5.75 -33.79 -3.36
C PHE A 13 7.22 -33.36 -3.57
N SER A 14 8.02 -34.24 -4.15
CA SER A 14 9.35 -33.91 -4.66
C SER A 14 9.20 -33.24 -6.03
N PHE A 15 9.51 -31.95 -6.12
CA PHE A 15 9.78 -31.29 -7.40
C PHE A 15 11.18 -31.70 -7.86
N THR A 16 11.26 -32.60 -8.83
CA THR A 16 12.52 -32.92 -9.53
C THR A 16 12.79 -31.81 -10.55
N ILE A 17 13.90 -31.09 -10.36
CA ILE A 17 14.42 -30.13 -11.36
C ILE A 17 15.00 -30.97 -12.51
N ILE A 18 14.33 -30.94 -13.66
CA ILE A 18 14.83 -31.53 -14.90
C ILE A 18 15.87 -30.59 -15.49
N SER A 19 17.12 -30.99 -15.62
CA SER A 19 18.20 -30.19 -16.20
C SER A 19 18.03 -30.07 -17.73
N CYS A 20 18.53 -28.95 -18.29
CA CYS A 20 18.50 -28.66 -19.74
C CYS A 20 19.06 -29.76 -20.66
N ALA A 21 19.82 -30.71 -20.15
CA ALA A 21 20.37 -31.83 -20.94
C ALA A 21 19.34 -32.94 -21.22
N GLN A 22 18.25 -33.04 -20.46
CA GLN A 22 17.21 -34.08 -20.67
C GLN A 22 16.11 -33.62 -21.63
N ILE A 23 16.07 -32.34 -21.99
CA ILE A 23 15.07 -31.82 -22.95
C ILE A 23 15.50 -32.11 -24.38
N ASN A 24 16.80 -32.28 -24.67
CA ASN A 24 17.29 -32.53 -26.02
C ASN A 24 17.12 -33.98 -26.47
N THR A 25 17.06 -34.97 -25.58
CA THR A 25 16.82 -36.38 -25.94
C THR A 25 15.35 -36.71 -26.23
N LEU A 26 14.42 -35.87 -25.79
CA LEU A 26 12.98 -36.03 -26.08
C LEU A 26 12.55 -35.40 -27.42
N LYS A 27 13.41 -34.60 -28.05
CA LYS A 27 13.15 -34.02 -29.39
C LYS A 27 13.46 -34.93 -30.55
N ASP A 28 14.37 -35.90 -30.38
CA ASP A 28 14.81 -36.79 -31.43
C ASP A 28 13.86 -38.00 -31.63
N ASP A 29 13.01 -38.31 -30.64
CA ASP A 29 12.04 -39.43 -30.76
C ASP A 29 10.66 -39.02 -31.30
N LEU A 30 10.37 -37.75 -31.54
CA LEU A 30 9.08 -37.26 -32.05
C LEU A 30 9.14 -36.71 -33.48
N GLY A 31 10.27 -36.88 -34.16
CA GLY A 31 10.57 -36.28 -35.47
C GLY A 31 10.10 -37.05 -36.71
N SER A 32 9.27 -38.09 -36.62
CA SER A 32 8.93 -38.89 -37.83
C SER A 32 7.44 -39.20 -38.08
N LYS A 33 6.52 -38.36 -37.65
CA LYS A 33 5.08 -38.64 -37.86
C LYS A 33 4.17 -37.45 -38.20
N TYR A 34 4.68 -36.33 -38.68
CA TYR A 34 3.81 -35.25 -39.21
C TYR A 34 4.51 -34.49 -40.35
N ASP A 35 4.69 -35.16 -41.49
CA ASP A 35 4.69 -34.52 -42.81
C ASP A 35 3.35 -34.83 -43.45
N ASP A 36 2.39 -33.98 -43.30
CA ASP A 36 1.36 -33.61 -44.27
C ASP A 36 0.35 -32.66 -43.59
N LEU A 37 0.44 -31.39 -43.90
CA LEU A 37 -0.63 -30.39 -43.98
C LEU A 37 0.00 -29.00 -44.09
N SER A 38 0.43 -28.64 -45.31
CA SER A 38 0.78 -27.27 -45.65
C SER A 38 -0.47 -26.51 -46.04
N SER A 39 -0.60 -25.33 -45.51
CA SER A 39 -1.19 -24.10 -46.04
C SER A 39 -2.15 -23.43 -45.05
N GLY A 40 -1.80 -22.22 -44.66
CA GLY A 40 -2.78 -21.29 -44.15
C GLY A 40 -2.31 -20.43 -42.96
N SER A 41 -1.89 -19.20 -43.27
CA SER A 41 -1.92 -17.99 -42.43
C SER A 41 -1.05 -17.91 -41.18
N GLU A 42 -0.04 -17.05 -41.26
CA GLU A 42 0.68 -16.44 -40.14
C GLU A 42 -0.33 -15.70 -39.22
N GLU A 43 -0.63 -16.30 -38.09
CA GLU A 43 -1.33 -15.62 -37.00
C GLU A 43 -0.26 -15.05 -36.07
N THR A 44 -0.07 -13.73 -36.12
CA THR A 44 0.74 -12.98 -35.19
C THR A 44 0.20 -13.22 -33.79
N ALA A 45 1.03 -13.80 -32.91
CA ALA A 45 0.72 -13.93 -31.49
C ALA A 45 0.63 -12.53 -30.87
N GLU A 46 -0.56 -11.98 -30.83
CA GLU A 46 -0.92 -10.82 -30.01
C GLU A 46 -0.82 -11.25 -28.54
N THR A 47 0.13 -10.67 -27.81
CA THR A 47 0.20 -10.83 -26.35
C THR A 47 -1.09 -10.28 -25.77
N ALA A 48 -1.99 -11.18 -25.40
CA ALA A 48 -3.22 -10.84 -24.71
C ALA A 48 -2.84 -10.11 -23.40
N SER A 49 -3.04 -8.81 -23.37
CA SER A 49 -3.15 -8.04 -22.14
C SER A 49 -4.28 -8.67 -21.33
N GLU A 50 -3.98 -9.20 -20.14
CA GLU A 50 -5.01 -9.69 -19.23
C GLU A 50 -6.05 -8.59 -19.03
N ALA A 51 -7.28 -8.86 -19.39
CA ALA A 51 -8.41 -7.97 -19.15
C ALA A 51 -8.50 -7.69 -17.63
N PRO A 52 -8.83 -6.46 -17.21
CA PRO A 52 -8.95 -6.12 -15.79
C PRO A 52 -9.94 -7.11 -15.15
N THR A 53 -9.51 -7.76 -14.08
CA THR A 53 -10.29 -8.73 -13.31
C THR A 53 -11.63 -8.12 -12.96
N ALA A 54 -12.73 -8.74 -13.41
CA ALA A 54 -14.08 -8.25 -13.16
C ALA A 54 -14.31 -8.09 -11.65
N ILE A 55 -14.91 -6.97 -11.25
CA ILE A 55 -15.27 -6.70 -9.85
C ILE A 55 -16.28 -7.78 -9.42
N PRO A 56 -16.04 -8.51 -8.30
CA PRO A 56 -16.95 -9.55 -7.83
C PRO A 56 -18.38 -9.01 -7.64
N GLU A 57 -19.38 -9.80 -8.04
CA GLU A 57 -20.80 -9.44 -7.86
C GLU A 57 -21.09 -9.08 -6.40
N GLY A 58 -21.90 -8.02 -6.20
CA GLY A 58 -22.25 -7.52 -4.86
C GLY A 58 -21.24 -6.57 -4.25
N THR A 59 -20.02 -6.45 -4.79
CA THR A 59 -19.04 -5.50 -4.26
C THR A 59 -19.12 -4.13 -4.94
N ARG A 60 -18.80 -3.06 -4.19
CA ARG A 60 -18.78 -1.68 -4.69
C ARG A 60 -17.37 -1.11 -4.59
N PRO A 61 -16.82 -0.63 -5.71
CA PRO A 61 -15.54 0.08 -5.68
C PRO A 61 -15.70 1.40 -4.90
N LEU A 62 -14.79 1.66 -3.97
CA LEU A 62 -14.82 2.89 -3.18
C LEU A 62 -13.41 3.43 -2.95
N PHE A 63 -13.18 4.63 -3.47
CA PHE A 63 -12.07 5.48 -3.05
C PHE A 63 -12.50 6.32 -1.86
N VAL A 64 -11.68 6.34 -0.82
CA VAL A 64 -11.87 7.18 0.37
C VAL A 64 -10.64 8.05 0.55
N SER A 65 -10.83 9.37 0.60
CA SER A 65 -9.74 10.32 0.86
C SER A 65 -10.03 11.16 2.08
N VAL A 66 -9.01 11.31 2.94
CA VAL A 66 -9.10 12.08 4.20
C VAL A 66 -8.14 13.27 4.19
N GLY A 67 -8.47 14.30 4.98
CA GLY A 67 -7.67 15.52 4.95
C GLY A 67 -7.85 16.50 6.10
N SER A 68 -7.47 17.75 5.82
CA SER A 68 -7.52 18.86 6.79
C SER A 68 -8.96 19.21 7.14
N SER A 69 -9.15 19.75 8.37
CA SER A 69 -10.46 20.19 8.87
C SER A 69 -11.55 19.11 8.82
N GLY A 70 -11.16 17.84 9.13
CA GLY A 70 -12.06 16.71 9.14
C GLY A 70 -12.60 16.33 7.76
N THR A 71 -11.98 16.79 6.69
CA THR A 71 -12.44 16.47 5.32
C THR A 71 -12.35 14.97 5.08
N ILE A 72 -13.46 14.39 4.64
CA ILE A 72 -13.54 13.06 4.02
C ILE A 72 -14.32 13.23 2.73
N ILE A 73 -13.80 12.68 1.64
CA ILE A 73 -14.48 12.60 0.34
C ILE A 73 -14.40 11.17 -0.18
N ILE A 74 -15.44 10.74 -0.85
CA ILE A 74 -15.57 9.39 -1.40
C ILE A 74 -15.91 9.44 -2.89
N SER A 75 -15.54 8.38 -3.60
CA SER A 75 -15.81 8.24 -5.03
C SER A 75 -15.87 6.77 -5.41
N SER A 76 -16.87 6.36 -6.19
CA SER A 76 -16.95 5.01 -6.73
C SER A 76 -16.04 4.78 -7.96
N ASN A 77 -15.60 5.85 -8.63
CA ASN A 77 -14.86 5.76 -9.90
C ASN A 77 -13.58 6.60 -9.94
N GLY A 78 -13.18 7.23 -8.82
CA GLY A 78 -11.99 8.08 -8.74
C GLY A 78 -12.12 9.46 -9.41
N THR A 79 -13.20 9.75 -10.14
CA THR A 79 -13.37 10.99 -10.91
C THR A 79 -14.49 11.90 -10.39
N LYS A 80 -15.59 11.33 -9.90
CA LYS A 80 -16.69 12.06 -9.26
C LYS A 80 -16.60 11.89 -7.75
N TRP A 81 -16.38 12.98 -7.02
CA TRP A 81 -16.15 12.96 -5.59
C TRP A 81 -17.29 13.63 -4.84
N THR A 82 -17.76 12.99 -3.78
CA THR A 82 -18.78 13.51 -2.87
C THR A 82 -18.22 13.66 -1.46
N ARG A 83 -18.70 14.65 -0.72
CA ARG A 83 -18.27 14.89 0.65
C ARG A 83 -19.04 13.98 1.60
N SER A 84 -18.30 13.34 2.50
CA SER A 84 -18.80 12.54 3.60
C SER A 84 -18.82 13.35 4.91
N THR A 85 -19.70 12.99 5.85
CA THR A 85 -19.81 13.66 7.14
C THR A 85 -18.94 12.98 8.19
N SER A 86 -17.79 13.60 8.51
CA SER A 86 -16.82 13.07 9.49
C SER A 86 -17.19 13.36 10.97
N GLY A 87 -18.11 14.27 11.22
CA GLY A 87 -18.43 14.70 12.58
C GLY A 87 -17.30 15.45 13.32
N THR A 88 -16.23 15.85 12.63
CA THR A 88 -15.08 16.53 13.26
C THR A 88 -14.51 17.65 12.40
N LYS A 89 -13.85 18.63 13.03
CA LYS A 89 -13.01 19.65 12.35
C LYS A 89 -11.51 19.33 12.52
N VAL A 90 -11.16 18.24 13.17
CA VAL A 90 -9.77 17.86 13.41
C VAL A 90 -9.13 17.34 12.11
N LYS A 91 -7.85 17.66 11.92
CA LYS A 91 -7.09 17.17 10.75
C LYS A 91 -6.96 15.64 10.80
N LEU A 92 -7.47 14.97 9.75
CA LEU A 92 -7.26 13.55 9.50
C LEU A 92 -5.99 13.35 8.69
N ARG A 93 -5.25 12.28 8.98
CA ARG A 93 -3.94 12.00 8.39
C ARG A 93 -3.93 10.77 7.50
N ALA A 94 -4.61 9.72 7.95
CA ALA A 94 -4.65 8.45 7.25
C ALA A 94 -6.01 7.77 7.40
N VAL A 95 -6.29 6.87 6.49
CA VAL A 95 -7.44 5.98 6.49
C VAL A 95 -6.99 4.61 5.99
N THR A 96 -7.56 3.56 6.54
CA THR A 96 -7.42 2.16 6.10
C THR A 96 -8.77 1.46 6.15
N TYR A 97 -8.83 0.27 5.56
CA TYR A 97 -9.98 -0.63 5.66
C TYR A 97 -9.50 -2.01 6.11
N GLY A 98 -10.28 -2.67 6.92
CA GLY A 98 -10.04 -4.04 7.37
C GLY A 98 -11.25 -4.54 8.14
N ASN A 99 -11.50 -5.83 8.07
CA ASN A 99 -12.59 -6.50 8.78
C ASN A 99 -13.95 -5.75 8.69
N GLY A 100 -14.34 -5.38 7.45
CA GLY A 100 -15.61 -4.68 7.19
C GLY A 100 -15.66 -3.22 7.68
N THR A 101 -14.54 -2.64 8.17
CA THR A 101 -14.53 -1.34 8.84
C THR A 101 -13.45 -0.42 8.26
N PHE A 102 -13.86 0.78 7.86
CA PHE A 102 -12.93 1.89 7.62
C PHE A 102 -12.50 2.51 8.94
N VAL A 103 -11.21 2.74 9.09
CA VAL A 103 -10.63 3.43 10.25
C VAL A 103 -9.84 4.65 9.76
N ALA A 104 -10.23 5.85 10.18
CA ALA A 104 -9.49 7.08 9.90
C ALA A 104 -8.87 7.64 11.19
N VAL A 105 -7.60 8.04 11.11
CA VAL A 105 -6.85 8.56 12.25
C VAL A 105 -6.32 9.98 11.99
N GLY A 106 -6.07 10.74 13.06
CA GLY A 106 -5.62 12.10 12.90
C GLY A 106 -5.04 12.76 14.15
N PHE A 107 -5.07 14.09 14.15
CA PHE A 107 -4.52 14.91 15.22
C PHE A 107 -5.29 14.70 16.53
N SER A 108 -4.61 15.01 17.65
CA SER A 108 -5.17 14.93 19.01
C SER A 108 -5.77 13.56 19.34
N GLY A 109 -5.18 12.48 18.80
CA GLY A 109 -5.63 11.12 19.02
C GLY A 109 -6.99 10.79 18.38
N THR A 110 -7.42 11.56 17.40
CA THR A 110 -8.70 11.30 16.72
C THR A 110 -8.66 9.95 16.01
N VAL A 111 -9.71 9.15 16.27
CA VAL A 111 -10.04 7.92 15.53
C VAL A 111 -11.51 8.00 15.15
N LEU A 112 -11.80 7.71 13.89
CA LEU A 112 -13.15 7.60 13.36
C LEU A 112 -13.30 6.21 12.71
N THR A 113 -14.47 5.62 12.82
CA THR A 113 -14.83 4.35 12.17
C THR A 113 -16.07 4.51 11.30
N SER A 114 -16.14 3.72 10.23
CA SER A 114 -17.30 3.68 9.32
C SER A 114 -17.39 2.31 8.67
N SER A 115 -18.57 1.79 8.44
CA SER A 115 -18.81 0.57 7.65
C SER A 115 -18.94 0.87 6.15
N ASP A 116 -19.37 2.09 5.79
CA ASP A 116 -19.76 2.47 4.43
C ASP A 116 -18.88 3.58 3.81
N GLY A 117 -17.92 4.12 4.59
CA GLY A 117 -17.08 5.26 4.19
C GLY A 117 -17.82 6.61 4.17
N ASN A 118 -19.13 6.63 4.42
CA ASN A 118 -19.97 7.83 4.34
C ASN A 118 -20.35 8.38 5.71
N LYS A 119 -20.83 7.54 6.63
CA LYS A 119 -21.15 7.91 8.01
C LYS A 119 -20.05 7.48 8.95
N TRP A 120 -19.48 8.43 9.71
CA TRP A 120 -18.34 8.20 10.58
C TRP A 120 -18.68 8.42 12.04
N THR A 121 -18.24 7.49 12.87
CA THR A 121 -18.43 7.54 14.33
C THR A 121 -17.07 7.72 15.01
N LYS A 122 -17.00 8.55 16.03
CA LYS A 122 -15.79 8.79 16.82
C LYS A 122 -15.55 7.68 17.82
N SER A 123 -14.34 7.13 17.84
CA SER A 123 -13.86 6.12 18.79
C SER A 123 -12.84 6.71 19.76
N LYS A 124 -12.74 6.12 20.98
CA LYS A 124 -11.77 6.56 21.99
C LYS A 124 -10.42 5.87 21.76
N SER A 125 -9.42 6.62 21.35
CA SER A 125 -8.04 6.10 21.15
C SER A 125 -7.21 5.94 22.44
N GLY A 126 -7.66 6.49 23.56
CA GLY A 126 -6.89 6.52 24.81
C GLY A 126 -5.64 7.40 24.79
N THR A 127 -5.46 8.26 23.77
CA THR A 127 -4.31 9.17 23.65
C THR A 127 -4.72 10.56 23.16
N LYS A 128 -3.94 11.58 23.52
CA LYS A 128 -4.00 12.93 22.93
C LYS A 128 -2.88 13.17 21.90
N LYS A 129 -2.01 12.19 21.67
CA LYS A 129 -0.92 12.30 20.69
C LYS A 129 -1.48 12.26 19.28
N HIS A 130 -0.84 12.98 18.34
CA HIS A 130 -1.23 12.92 16.94
C HIS A 130 -0.93 11.53 16.37
N LEU A 131 -1.92 10.94 15.69
CA LEU A 131 -1.79 9.71 14.93
C LEU A 131 -1.45 10.07 13.48
N GLY A 132 -0.38 9.47 12.96
CA GLY A 132 0.19 9.76 11.64
C GLY A 132 -0.33 8.85 10.55
N ASN A 133 -0.46 7.56 10.86
CA ASN A 133 -0.90 6.53 9.92
C ASN A 133 -1.61 5.39 10.64
N VAL A 134 -2.33 4.57 9.87
CA VAL A 134 -3.01 3.36 10.33
C VAL A 134 -3.02 2.33 9.20
N THR A 135 -2.80 1.06 9.54
CA THR A 135 -2.89 -0.10 8.65
C THR A 135 -3.73 -1.19 9.29
N PHE A 136 -4.13 -2.17 8.49
CA PHE A 136 -4.76 -3.41 8.94
C PHE A 136 -3.97 -4.60 8.41
N GLY A 137 -3.79 -5.61 9.22
CA GLY A 137 -3.14 -6.87 8.87
C GLY A 137 -3.19 -7.82 10.05
N ASN A 138 -3.14 -9.13 9.81
CA ASN A 138 -3.26 -10.15 10.83
C ASN A 138 -4.38 -9.84 11.85
N ASP A 139 -5.59 -9.60 11.33
CA ASP A 139 -6.81 -9.25 12.08
C ASP A 139 -6.67 -8.10 13.08
N THR A 140 -5.67 -7.23 12.86
CA THR A 140 -5.34 -6.15 13.78
C THR A 140 -5.13 -4.83 13.04
N PHE A 141 -5.84 -3.79 13.50
CA PHE A 141 -5.50 -2.40 13.15
C PHE A 141 -4.31 -1.96 13.98
N VAL A 142 -3.33 -1.36 13.32
CA VAL A 142 -2.16 -0.73 13.97
C VAL A 142 -2.10 0.72 13.59
N ALA A 143 -2.25 1.64 14.56
CA ALA A 143 -2.10 3.07 14.36
C ALA A 143 -0.81 3.56 15.01
N VAL A 144 -0.05 4.39 14.27
CA VAL A 144 1.23 4.95 14.72
C VAL A 144 1.19 6.47 14.77
N GLY A 145 2.05 7.09 15.59
CA GLY A 145 2.02 8.54 15.73
C GLY A 145 3.19 9.16 16.48
N ASN A 146 2.96 10.38 16.95
CA ASN A 146 3.98 11.19 17.60
C ASN A 146 4.51 10.54 18.88
N ASN A 147 5.80 10.79 19.18
CA ASN A 147 6.50 10.30 20.38
C ASN A 147 6.46 8.77 20.50
N GLY A 148 6.59 8.08 19.38
CA GLY A 148 6.57 6.61 19.33
C GLY A 148 5.23 5.99 19.73
N THR A 149 4.13 6.73 19.63
CA THR A 149 2.80 6.19 19.93
C THR A 149 2.48 5.06 18.97
N ILE A 150 2.07 3.91 19.52
CA ILE A 150 1.48 2.79 18.78
C ILE A 150 0.22 2.36 19.52
N LEU A 151 -0.84 2.16 18.76
CA LEU A 151 -2.11 1.64 19.24
C LEU A 151 -2.50 0.44 18.39
N THR A 152 -3.08 -0.58 19.00
CA THR A 152 -3.63 -1.76 18.34
C THR A 152 -5.11 -1.93 18.65
N SER A 153 -5.86 -2.47 17.71
CA SER A 153 -7.31 -2.75 17.85
C SER A 153 -7.73 -3.87 16.91
N SER A 154 -8.57 -4.77 17.34
CA SER A 154 -9.19 -5.79 16.47
C SER A 154 -10.42 -5.28 15.72
N ASP A 155 -11.13 -4.27 16.28
CA ASP A 155 -12.43 -3.78 15.81
C ASP A 155 -12.43 -2.31 15.36
N GLY A 156 -11.28 -1.60 15.47
CA GLY A 156 -11.17 -0.17 15.19
C GLY A 156 -11.81 0.75 16.23
N THR A 157 -12.48 0.21 17.25
CA THR A 157 -13.20 0.98 18.27
C THR A 157 -12.51 1.00 19.62
N LYS A 158 -12.01 -0.16 20.07
CA LYS A 158 -11.28 -0.34 21.33
C LYS A 158 -9.78 -0.41 21.05
N TRP A 159 -9.01 0.53 21.59
CA TRP A 159 -7.60 0.69 21.30
C TRP A 159 -6.72 0.45 22.52
N THR A 160 -5.68 -0.36 22.34
CA THR A 160 -4.68 -0.67 23.37
C THR A 160 -3.32 -0.07 22.98
N LYS A 161 -2.59 0.49 23.96
CA LYS A 161 -1.25 1.04 23.73
C LYS A 161 -0.20 -0.07 23.69
N SER A 162 0.67 -0.03 22.68
CA SER A 162 1.85 -0.89 22.54
C SER A 162 3.15 -0.11 22.77
N LYS A 163 4.19 -0.81 23.26
CA LYS A 163 5.50 -0.20 23.50
C LYS A 163 6.36 -0.21 22.23
N SER A 164 6.56 0.93 21.59
CA SER A 164 7.40 1.08 20.40
C SER A 164 8.91 1.01 20.66
N ARG A 165 9.33 1.21 21.91
CA ARG A 165 10.74 1.36 22.34
C ARG A 165 11.48 2.50 21.64
N THR A 166 10.76 3.51 21.14
CA THR A 166 11.31 4.74 20.57
C THR A 166 10.51 5.96 21.00
N LYS A 167 11.19 7.12 21.08
CA LYS A 167 10.52 8.44 21.25
C LYS A 167 10.35 9.17 19.92
N ALA A 168 10.86 8.62 18.81
CA ALA A 168 10.70 9.21 17.49
C ALA A 168 9.23 9.17 17.04
N SER A 169 8.79 10.21 16.37
CA SER A 169 7.47 10.21 15.74
C SER A 169 7.45 9.24 14.56
N LEU A 170 6.38 8.46 14.48
CA LEU A 170 6.14 7.47 13.42
C LEU A 170 5.09 8.04 12.45
N TYR A 171 5.35 7.94 11.15
CA TYR A 171 4.55 8.59 10.12
C TYR A 171 3.95 7.62 9.12
N GLY A 172 4.60 6.46 8.88
CA GLY A 172 4.12 5.39 8.02
C GLY A 172 4.04 4.08 8.79
N VAL A 173 3.07 3.23 8.45
CA VAL A 173 2.97 1.84 8.90
C VAL A 173 2.29 1.02 7.83
N THR A 174 2.79 -0.20 7.60
CA THR A 174 2.22 -1.19 6.69
C THR A 174 2.33 -2.59 7.28
N TYR A 175 1.60 -3.54 6.71
CA TYR A 175 1.69 -4.96 6.99
C TYR A 175 1.93 -5.73 5.69
N GLY A 176 2.75 -6.75 5.74
CA GLY A 176 3.00 -7.67 4.65
C GLY A 176 3.98 -8.74 5.10
N ASN A 177 3.99 -9.91 4.46
CA ASN A 177 4.83 -11.04 4.79
C ASN A 177 4.88 -11.30 6.31
N ASP A 178 3.72 -11.33 6.96
CA ASP A 178 3.50 -11.54 8.40
C ASP A 178 4.25 -10.58 9.34
N VAL A 179 4.64 -9.39 8.81
CA VAL A 179 5.38 -8.38 9.56
C VAL A 179 4.72 -7.01 9.43
N PHE A 180 4.48 -6.35 10.56
CA PHE A 180 4.23 -4.92 10.61
C PHE A 180 5.56 -4.16 10.56
N VAL A 181 5.63 -3.16 9.71
CA VAL A 181 6.77 -2.24 9.62
C VAL A 181 6.27 -0.82 9.83
N ALA A 182 6.90 -0.09 10.77
CA ALA A 182 6.61 1.33 10.99
C ALA A 182 7.88 2.16 10.83
N VAL A 183 7.72 3.34 10.21
CA VAL A 183 8.83 4.24 9.87
C VAL A 183 8.54 5.67 10.32
N GLY A 184 9.59 6.48 10.50
CA GLY A 184 9.37 7.84 10.96
C GLY A 184 10.61 8.71 11.01
N ASN A 185 10.57 9.64 11.99
CA ASN A 185 11.58 10.67 12.17
C ASN A 185 12.97 10.08 12.44
N SER A 186 14.02 10.81 12.05
CA SER A 186 15.43 10.45 12.24
C SER A 186 15.79 9.06 11.69
N GLY A 187 15.17 8.65 10.59
CA GLY A 187 15.44 7.40 9.92
C GLY A 187 15.00 6.16 10.71
N VAL A 188 14.09 6.31 11.67
CA VAL A 188 13.59 5.17 12.46
C VAL A 188 12.83 4.21 11.58
N ILE A 189 13.19 2.92 11.69
CA ILE A 189 12.41 1.78 11.23
C ILE A 189 12.27 0.83 12.41
N ILE A 190 11.06 0.37 12.67
CA ILE A 190 10.73 -0.66 13.65
C ILE A 190 9.84 -1.71 13.02
N SER A 191 9.95 -2.97 13.43
CA SER A 191 9.10 -4.04 12.94
C SER A 191 8.57 -4.92 14.06
N SER A 192 7.46 -5.60 13.80
CA SER A 192 6.73 -6.44 14.74
C SER A 192 5.96 -7.52 13.99
N SER A 193 5.92 -8.75 14.50
CA SER A 193 5.06 -9.81 13.97
C SER A 193 3.62 -9.75 14.51
N ASP A 194 3.42 -9.12 15.68
CA ASP A 194 2.14 -9.14 16.41
C ASP A 194 1.52 -7.74 16.62
N GLY A 195 2.17 -6.66 16.12
CA GLY A 195 1.76 -5.28 16.33
C GLY A 195 1.95 -4.76 17.76
N SER A 196 2.36 -5.61 18.71
CA SER A 196 2.50 -5.26 20.13
C SER A 196 3.95 -5.15 20.59
N LYS A 197 4.82 -6.06 20.15
CA LYS A 197 6.25 -6.10 20.47
C LYS A 197 7.07 -5.61 19.28
N TRP A 198 7.72 -4.46 19.42
CA TRP A 198 8.43 -3.79 18.34
C TRP A 198 9.94 -3.84 18.54
N THR A 199 10.65 -4.11 17.46
CA THR A 199 12.12 -4.16 17.42
C THR A 199 12.66 -3.13 16.43
N ARG A 200 13.68 -2.36 16.86
CA ARG A 200 14.34 -1.38 16.00
C ARG A 200 15.20 -2.06 14.94
N ARG A 201 15.15 -1.53 13.70
CA ARG A 201 15.93 -2.00 12.57
C ARG A 201 16.89 -0.91 12.10
N LYS A 202 18.03 -1.32 11.52
CA LYS A 202 19.05 -0.40 10.99
C LYS A 202 18.62 0.06 9.60
N SER A 203 18.28 1.35 9.45
CA SER A 203 17.87 1.94 8.16
C SER A 203 19.05 2.44 7.31
N GLY A 204 20.22 2.63 7.91
CA GLY A 204 21.40 3.23 7.27
C GLY A 204 21.23 4.72 6.89
N THR A 205 20.33 5.45 7.56
CA THR A 205 20.12 6.89 7.36
C THR A 205 19.53 7.56 8.59
N SER A 206 19.77 8.86 8.75
CA SER A 206 19.06 9.72 9.71
C SER A 206 17.95 10.54 9.07
N VAL A 207 17.72 10.39 7.75
CA VAL A 207 16.67 11.13 7.03
C VAL A 207 15.30 10.56 7.41
N GLU A 208 14.35 11.45 7.65
CA GLU A 208 12.96 11.12 7.99
C GLU A 208 12.27 10.34 6.86
N PHE A 209 11.57 9.26 7.24
CA PHE A 209 10.62 8.54 6.39
C PHE A 209 9.19 9.05 6.63
N ASN A 210 8.43 9.19 5.55
CA ASN A 210 7.02 9.62 5.58
C ASN A 210 6.05 8.46 5.34
N GLU A 211 6.49 7.46 4.56
CA GLU A 211 5.65 6.39 4.07
C GLU A 211 6.41 5.07 4.03
N VAL A 212 5.69 3.98 4.22
CA VAL A 212 6.15 2.62 3.92
C VAL A 212 4.99 1.82 3.35
N ILE A 213 5.26 1.07 2.28
CA ILE A 213 4.32 0.15 1.66
C ILE A 213 4.95 -1.25 1.58
N TYR A 214 4.10 -2.27 1.50
CA TYR A 214 4.47 -3.62 1.10
C TYR A 214 3.79 -3.93 -0.22
N ALA A 215 4.55 -4.28 -1.22
CA ALA A 215 4.06 -4.68 -2.53
C ALA A 215 5.16 -5.44 -3.28
N ASN A 216 4.77 -6.36 -4.14
CA ASN A 216 5.68 -7.18 -4.94
C ASN A 216 6.78 -7.78 -4.05
N ASP A 217 6.37 -8.47 -2.98
CA ASP A 217 7.19 -9.17 -1.98
C ASP A 217 8.28 -8.31 -1.32
N SER A 218 8.11 -6.99 -1.32
CA SER A 218 9.06 -6.07 -0.70
C SER A 218 8.40 -4.94 0.08
N PHE A 219 9.03 -4.57 1.19
CA PHE A 219 8.78 -3.33 1.92
C PHE A 219 9.58 -2.21 1.27
N ASN A 220 8.94 -1.09 0.97
CA ASN A 220 9.61 0.09 0.45
C ASN A 220 9.26 1.30 1.31
N ALA A 221 10.27 1.90 1.94
CA ALA A 221 10.15 3.07 2.80
C ALA A 221 10.63 4.33 2.06
N PHE A 222 9.80 5.38 2.07
CA PHE A 222 9.99 6.62 1.33
C PHE A 222 10.07 7.81 2.27
N GLY A 223 10.92 8.79 1.97
CA GLY A 223 11.07 9.92 2.86
C GLY A 223 11.63 11.20 2.23
N PHE A 224 12.06 12.12 3.09
CA PHE A 224 12.64 13.39 2.67
C PHE A 224 13.92 13.19 1.85
N LYS A 225 14.30 14.23 1.09
CA LYS A 225 15.48 14.23 0.19
C LYS A 225 15.50 13.07 -0.79
N GLY A 226 14.32 12.50 -1.12
CA GLY A 226 14.17 11.37 -2.03
C GLY A 226 14.74 10.06 -1.50
N VAL A 227 14.89 9.90 -0.18
CA VAL A 227 15.39 8.65 0.38
C VAL A 227 14.41 7.51 0.12
N ILE A 228 14.93 6.38 -0.35
CA ILE A 228 14.22 5.10 -0.45
C ILE A 228 15.05 4.02 0.23
N ARG A 229 14.40 3.13 0.95
CA ARG A 229 14.95 1.89 1.49
C ARG A 229 14.03 0.75 1.13
N SER A 230 14.61 -0.38 0.70
CA SER A 230 13.86 -1.60 0.38
C SER A 230 14.29 -2.75 1.27
N SER A 231 13.38 -3.68 1.52
CA SER A 231 13.59 -4.87 2.34
C SER A 231 12.60 -5.97 1.96
N SER A 232 13.04 -7.21 1.74
CA SER A 232 12.16 -8.36 1.52
C SER A 232 11.53 -8.89 2.81
N ASN A 233 12.15 -8.63 3.97
CA ASN A 233 11.76 -9.24 5.25
C ASN A 233 11.43 -8.24 6.38
N GLY A 234 11.46 -6.92 6.11
CA GLY A 234 11.24 -5.89 7.10
C GLY A 234 12.35 -5.75 8.17
N VAL A 235 13.46 -6.49 8.03
CA VAL A 235 14.58 -6.54 8.99
C VAL A 235 15.84 -5.92 8.42
N SER A 236 16.28 -6.38 7.26
CA SER A 236 17.47 -5.90 6.55
C SER A 236 17.07 -4.93 5.45
N TRP A 237 17.66 -3.73 5.44
CA TRP A 237 17.26 -2.63 4.57
C TRP A 237 18.40 -2.18 3.68
N THR A 238 18.15 -2.10 2.38
CA THR A 238 19.07 -1.64 1.36
C THR A 238 18.70 -0.24 0.85
N LYS A 239 19.70 0.52 0.41
CA LYS A 239 19.51 1.83 -0.18
C LYS A 239 19.12 1.69 -1.64
N ILE A 240 18.03 2.36 -2.04
CA ILE A 240 17.58 2.48 -3.42
C ILE A 240 17.81 3.93 -3.91
N ASN A 241 18.27 4.09 -5.15
CA ASN A 241 18.43 5.40 -5.76
C ASN A 241 17.13 5.86 -6.41
N SER A 242 16.48 6.84 -5.82
CA SER A 242 15.23 7.41 -6.38
C SER A 242 15.42 8.36 -7.57
N GLY A 243 16.65 8.76 -7.88
CA GLY A 243 16.91 9.84 -8.84
C GLY A 243 16.29 11.20 -8.46
N SER A 244 15.79 11.35 -7.21
CA SER A 244 15.12 12.56 -6.71
C SER A 244 15.81 13.13 -5.48
N ARG A 245 15.81 14.46 -5.36
CA ARG A 245 16.18 15.19 -4.13
C ARG A 245 14.95 15.72 -3.39
N MET A 246 13.75 15.56 -3.95
CA MET A 246 12.50 16.04 -3.37
C MET A 246 11.97 15.03 -2.34
N GLY A 247 11.29 15.52 -1.32
CA GLY A 247 10.64 14.67 -0.33
C GLY A 247 9.50 13.86 -0.94
N LEU A 248 9.50 12.55 -0.69
CA LEU A 248 8.45 11.61 -1.06
C LEU A 248 7.50 11.46 0.12
N LEU A 249 6.20 11.63 -0.11
CA LEU A 249 5.19 11.78 0.95
C LEU A 249 4.13 10.67 0.96
N GLY A 250 3.96 9.98 -0.15
CA GLY A 250 3.04 8.86 -0.29
C GLY A 250 3.50 7.95 -1.42
N ALA A 251 3.13 6.68 -1.33
CA ALA A 251 3.43 5.68 -2.35
C ALA A 251 2.30 4.66 -2.46
N SER A 252 2.23 3.98 -3.60
CA SER A 252 1.33 2.89 -3.89
C SER A 252 1.95 1.97 -4.95
N HIS A 253 1.38 0.80 -5.10
CA HIS A 253 1.66 -0.13 -6.20
C HIS A 253 0.34 -0.59 -6.80
N GLY A 254 0.32 -0.79 -8.10
CA GLY A 254 -0.80 -1.35 -8.85
C GLY A 254 -0.43 -1.46 -10.31
N ASP A 255 -1.07 -2.39 -11.02
CA ASP A 255 -0.80 -2.66 -12.45
C ASP A 255 0.70 -2.77 -12.73
N GLY A 256 1.41 -3.60 -11.96
CA GLY A 256 2.86 -3.81 -12.08
C GLY A 256 3.72 -2.58 -11.84
N THR A 257 3.16 -1.44 -11.39
CA THR A 257 3.88 -0.17 -11.26
C THR A 257 3.87 0.36 -9.83
N PHE A 258 5.06 0.64 -9.30
CA PHE A 258 5.24 1.44 -8.09
C PHE A 258 5.16 2.91 -8.44
N ILE A 259 4.41 3.67 -7.65
CA ILE A 259 4.37 5.15 -7.73
C ILE A 259 4.72 5.74 -6.38
N ALA A 260 5.61 6.74 -6.37
CA ALA A 260 5.82 7.58 -5.22
C ALA A 260 5.60 9.05 -5.58
N VAL A 261 4.86 9.75 -4.71
CA VAL A 261 4.47 11.15 -4.90
C VAL A 261 5.02 12.03 -3.79
N GLY A 262 5.20 13.33 -4.06
CA GLY A 262 5.85 14.16 -3.06
C GLY A 262 5.73 15.66 -3.26
N ASN A 263 6.74 16.36 -2.73
CA ASN A 263 6.79 17.82 -2.73
C ASN A 263 6.82 18.41 -4.13
N ALA A 264 6.18 19.57 -4.30
CA ALA A 264 6.17 20.36 -5.52
C ALA A 264 5.76 19.56 -6.78
N GLY A 265 4.73 18.70 -6.65
CA GLY A 265 4.20 17.92 -7.77
C GLY A 265 5.08 16.77 -8.21
N LYS A 266 6.03 16.33 -7.36
CA LYS A 266 6.94 15.24 -7.69
C LYS A 266 6.18 13.92 -7.83
N ILE A 267 6.44 13.21 -8.94
CA ILE A 267 6.07 11.81 -9.17
C ILE A 267 7.30 11.08 -9.66
N ILE A 268 7.52 9.90 -9.15
CA ILE A 268 8.47 8.91 -9.67
C ILE A 268 7.78 7.56 -9.76
N THR A 269 8.15 6.75 -10.75
CA THR A 269 7.57 5.43 -11.02
C THR A 269 8.66 4.40 -11.19
N SER A 270 8.33 3.14 -10.93
CA SER A 270 9.23 1.99 -11.07
C SER A 270 8.40 0.73 -11.35
N SER A 271 8.89 -0.16 -12.20
CA SER A 271 8.29 -1.49 -12.41
C SER A 271 8.84 -2.54 -11.44
N ASP A 272 10.05 -2.33 -10.92
CA ASP A 272 10.78 -3.30 -10.08
C ASP A 272 11.01 -2.84 -8.63
N GLY A 273 10.67 -1.58 -8.31
CA GLY A 273 10.95 -0.96 -7.01
C GLY A 273 12.43 -0.55 -6.81
N GLU A 274 13.32 -0.85 -7.75
CA GLU A 274 14.75 -0.57 -7.69
C GLU A 274 15.17 0.57 -8.61
N LYS A 275 14.72 0.55 -9.87
CA LYS A 275 14.99 1.58 -10.87
C LYS A 275 13.82 2.54 -10.97
N TRP A 276 14.04 3.82 -10.58
CA TRP A 276 13.01 4.83 -10.52
C TRP A 276 13.14 5.87 -11.62
N GLY A 277 12.10 6.00 -12.43
CA GLY A 277 11.93 7.02 -13.45
C GLY A 277 11.26 8.29 -12.93
N LYS A 278 11.46 9.42 -13.63
CA LYS A 278 10.78 10.69 -13.32
C LYS A 278 9.51 10.80 -14.16
N ASN A 279 8.41 11.12 -13.52
CA ASN A 279 7.17 11.48 -14.18
C ASN A 279 6.79 12.93 -13.82
N LYS A 280 5.96 13.59 -14.63
CA LYS A 280 5.63 15.00 -14.46
C LYS A 280 4.13 15.23 -14.52
N VAL A 281 3.64 16.02 -13.57
CA VAL A 281 2.34 16.71 -13.65
C VAL A 281 2.57 18.23 -13.57
N ARG A 282 1.71 19.01 -14.22
CA ARG A 282 1.83 20.47 -14.19
C ARG A 282 1.26 21.06 -12.90
N THR A 283 1.97 20.85 -11.79
CA THR A 283 1.62 21.47 -10.51
C THR A 283 2.86 21.71 -9.63
N LYS A 284 2.82 22.76 -8.81
CA LYS A 284 3.78 23.01 -7.73
C LYS A 284 3.20 22.61 -6.37
N LYS A 285 1.95 22.13 -6.31
CA LYS A 285 1.32 21.67 -5.07
C LYS A 285 1.96 20.38 -4.60
N HIS A 286 2.03 20.18 -3.27
CA HIS A 286 2.48 18.91 -2.73
C HIS A 286 1.44 17.83 -2.98
N LEU A 287 1.87 16.70 -3.54
CA LEU A 287 1.11 15.46 -3.68
C LEU A 287 1.38 14.62 -2.44
N ARG A 288 0.34 14.10 -1.80
CA ARG A 288 0.48 13.54 -0.46
C ARG A 288 0.11 12.08 -0.33
N GLY A 289 -0.82 11.62 -1.12
CA GLY A 289 -1.27 10.24 -1.14
C GLY A 289 -1.54 9.79 -2.56
N VAL A 290 -1.38 8.50 -2.79
CA VAL A 290 -1.71 7.83 -4.04
C VAL A 290 -2.29 6.46 -3.71
N ALA A 291 -3.28 6.02 -4.47
CA ALA A 291 -3.84 4.67 -4.43
C ALA A 291 -4.08 4.18 -5.86
N TYR A 292 -4.04 2.86 -6.04
CA TYR A 292 -4.49 2.19 -7.25
C TYR A 292 -5.77 1.42 -6.95
N GLY A 293 -6.69 1.45 -7.87
CA GLY A 293 -7.93 0.70 -7.82
C GLY A 293 -8.83 1.00 -9.01
N ASP A 294 -9.71 0.10 -9.34
CA ASP A 294 -10.64 0.22 -10.46
C ASP A 294 -9.90 0.62 -11.76
N GLY A 295 -8.76 -0.06 -12.05
CA GLY A 295 -7.96 0.14 -13.25
C GLY A 295 -7.26 1.50 -13.36
N LYS A 296 -7.08 2.24 -12.26
CA LYS A 296 -6.44 3.57 -12.31
C LYS A 296 -5.71 3.96 -11.03
N PHE A 297 -4.74 4.83 -11.16
CA PHE A 297 -4.12 5.54 -10.06
C PHE A 297 -4.87 6.82 -9.73
N VAL A 298 -5.04 7.09 -8.45
CA VAL A 298 -5.62 8.33 -7.92
C VAL A 298 -4.61 8.99 -6.99
N ILE A 299 -4.17 10.21 -7.31
CA ILE A 299 -3.28 11.03 -6.48
C ILE A 299 -4.07 12.14 -5.84
N VAL A 300 -3.84 12.38 -4.55
CA VAL A 300 -4.44 13.48 -3.80
C VAL A 300 -3.37 14.38 -3.18
N GLY A 301 -3.70 15.66 -2.97
CA GLY A 301 -2.71 16.60 -2.45
C GLY A 301 -3.26 17.88 -1.85
N ASN A 302 -2.36 18.86 -1.73
CA ASN A 302 -2.67 20.17 -1.15
C ASN A 302 -3.75 20.92 -1.96
N SER A 303 -4.56 21.69 -1.24
CA SER A 303 -5.65 22.52 -1.81
C SER A 303 -6.65 21.70 -2.64
N GLY A 304 -6.93 20.46 -2.19
CA GLY A 304 -7.91 19.58 -2.80
C GLY A 304 -7.55 19.08 -4.20
N ILE A 305 -6.28 19.14 -4.61
CA ILE A 305 -5.90 18.64 -5.94
C ILE A 305 -6.05 17.12 -6.01
N ILE A 306 -6.62 16.66 -7.11
CA ILE A 306 -6.71 15.26 -7.48
C ILE A 306 -6.23 15.08 -8.91
N PHE A 307 -5.41 14.05 -9.14
CA PHE A 307 -5.07 13.55 -10.46
C PHE A 307 -5.47 12.08 -10.57
N THR A 308 -5.89 11.68 -11.76
CA THR A 308 -6.15 10.28 -12.11
C THR A 308 -5.36 9.89 -13.33
N SER A 309 -4.94 8.62 -13.40
CA SER A 309 -4.20 8.08 -14.53
C SER A 309 -4.51 6.59 -14.69
N PRO A 310 -4.84 6.10 -15.89
CA PRO A 310 -4.98 4.66 -16.14
C PRO A 310 -3.62 3.97 -16.28
N ASP A 311 -2.57 4.68 -16.69
CA ASP A 311 -1.28 4.15 -17.16
C ASP A 311 -0.06 4.65 -16.37
N SER A 312 -0.27 5.41 -15.28
CA SER A 312 0.79 6.06 -14.49
C SER A 312 1.62 7.11 -15.23
N THR A 313 1.37 7.37 -16.51
CA THR A 313 2.10 8.32 -17.36
C THR A 313 1.27 9.54 -17.75
N THR A 314 0.02 9.31 -18.15
CA THR A 314 -0.93 10.36 -18.57
C THR A 314 -1.84 10.73 -17.39
N TRP A 315 -1.75 11.99 -16.93
CA TRP A 315 -2.44 12.46 -15.73
C TRP A 315 -3.51 13.48 -16.05
N THR A 316 -4.73 13.21 -15.64
CA THR A 316 -5.89 14.11 -15.77
C THR A 316 -6.23 14.71 -14.41
N ILE A 317 -6.45 16.03 -14.37
CA ILE A 317 -6.89 16.74 -13.16
C ILE A 317 -8.40 16.50 -12.94
N THR A 318 -8.77 16.23 -11.69
CA THR A 318 -10.14 15.93 -11.30
C THR A 318 -10.61 16.88 -10.20
N LYS A 319 -11.87 17.34 -10.28
CA LYS A 319 -12.46 18.23 -9.27
C LYS A 319 -12.81 17.43 -8.01
N SER A 320 -12.23 17.82 -6.87
CA SER A 320 -12.49 17.18 -5.56
C SER A 320 -13.70 17.73 -4.81
N GLY A 321 -14.26 18.86 -5.25
CA GLY A 321 -15.31 19.59 -4.53
C GLY A 321 -14.83 20.26 -3.23
N THR A 322 -13.50 20.34 -2.98
CA THR A 322 -12.94 20.96 -1.76
C THR A 322 -11.63 21.70 -2.04
N SER A 323 -11.39 22.79 -1.32
CA SER A 323 -10.08 23.47 -1.26
C SER A 323 -9.20 22.97 -0.11
N ARG A 324 -9.69 22.06 0.71
CA ARG A 324 -8.95 21.52 1.86
C ARG A 324 -7.83 20.60 1.39
N HIS A 325 -6.71 20.55 2.15
CA HIS A 325 -5.64 19.60 1.84
C HIS A 325 -6.12 18.18 2.06
N LEU A 326 -5.98 17.34 1.02
CA LEU A 326 -6.16 15.90 1.09
C LEU A 326 -4.82 15.26 1.44
N ARG A 327 -4.83 14.24 2.32
CA ARG A 327 -3.62 13.67 2.91
C ARG A 327 -3.35 12.24 2.48
N ARG A 328 -4.38 11.43 2.48
CA ARG A 328 -4.35 10.02 2.11
C ARG A 328 -5.54 9.70 1.24
N VAL A 329 -5.37 8.77 0.34
CA VAL A 329 -6.44 8.11 -0.40
C VAL A 329 -6.19 6.61 -0.33
N ILE A 330 -7.24 5.83 -0.21
CA ILE A 330 -7.25 4.38 -0.37
C ILE A 330 -8.32 3.98 -1.35
N PHE A 331 -8.19 2.77 -1.89
CA PHE A 331 -9.22 2.08 -2.66
C PHE A 331 -9.61 0.79 -1.94
N GLN A 332 -10.90 0.48 -1.94
CA GLN A 332 -11.42 -0.75 -1.37
C GLN A 332 -12.66 -1.22 -2.14
N LEU A 333 -12.79 -2.52 -2.33
CA LEU A 333 -14.06 -3.15 -2.69
C LEU A 333 -14.85 -3.39 -1.40
N THR A 334 -16.03 -2.80 -1.29
CA THR A 334 -16.94 -2.96 -0.15
C THR A 334 -18.16 -3.76 -0.57
N ASN A 335 -18.69 -4.57 0.33
CA ASN A 335 -19.95 -5.30 0.14
C ASN A 335 -21.14 -4.35 0.23
#